data_2e4d3fa087c1897dfc32cd97ce5594b5
#
_entry.id   2e4d3fa087c1897dfc32cd97ce5594b5
#
_cell.length_a   1.000
_cell.length_b   1.000
_cell.length_c   1.000
_cell.angle_alpha   90.00
_cell.angle_beta   90.00
_cell.angle_gamma   90.00
#
_symmetry.space_group_name_H-M   'P 1'
#
loop_
_entity.id
_entity.type
_entity.pdbx_description
1 polymer ?
#
loop_
_entity_poly.entity_id
_entity_poly.type
_entity_poly.pdbx_seq_one_letter_code
_entity_poly.pdbx_strand_id
1 'polypeptide(L)'
;MQQLNPAEISEIIKKRIAKLDVSSEARNEGTIVSVSDGIVLVHGLADVMYGEMVEFSTGVYGMALNLERDSVGVVVLGDPNGLAEGQKAQCTGRILEVPIGEALLGRVVDGLGNPIDGKGPIETNLTAPLEKVAPGVIARQSVDEPVQTGLKAIDSMVPIGRGQRELIIGDRQTGKTAIAIDAIINQKGTGVKCIYVAVGQKQSSIAAVVRKLEEHGAMDHTIVVAAGAADPAAMLFLAPYGGTTMGEYFRDRGEDALIVFDDLTKQAWAYRQISLLLRRPPGREAYPGDVFYLHSRLLERASRVNADYVEAFTNGEVKGKTGSLTALPIIETQGGDVSAFVPTNVISITDGQIFLETNLFNAGIRPAMNAGVSVSRVGGAAQTKIIKKLGGSVRLALAQYRELAAFAQFASDLDEATRKQLEHGQRVTELMKQKQYSPQSVAEMGIVLFAADGGFLDDVPVNKVVDFEEAMLSYMNAEQADLLAKINVKGDFNDEIAGAIKSALETFKSTQTW
;
A
#
# COMPACT_ATOMS: atom_id res chain seq x y z
N MET A 1 -9.37 -70.96 36.88
CA MET A 1 -8.65 -70.01 35.99
C MET A 1 -8.56 -70.70 34.62
N GLN A 2 -9.38 -70.28 33.68
CA GLN A 2 -9.25 -70.77 32.30
C GLN A 2 -8.00 -70.14 31.69
N GLN A 3 -7.05 -70.97 31.34
CA GLN A 3 -5.91 -70.56 30.51
C GLN A 3 -6.41 -70.24 29.12
N LEU A 4 -6.36 -68.98 28.75
CA LEU A 4 -6.63 -68.53 27.36
C LEU A 4 -5.60 -69.15 26.45
N ASN A 5 -6.05 -69.77 25.37
CA ASN A 5 -5.24 -70.41 24.36
C ASN A 5 -4.43 -69.29 23.60
N PRO A 6 -3.13 -69.46 23.29
CA PRO A 6 -2.35 -68.51 22.52
C PRO A 6 -2.99 -68.05 21.19
N ALA A 7 -3.79 -68.89 20.57
CA ALA A 7 -4.53 -68.55 19.35
C ALA A 7 -5.68 -67.55 19.64
N GLU A 8 -6.38 -67.71 20.75
CA GLU A 8 -7.48 -66.78 21.15
C GLU A 8 -6.90 -65.41 21.55
N ILE A 9 -5.75 -65.38 22.21
CA ILE A 9 -5.04 -64.13 22.53
C ILE A 9 -4.59 -63.42 21.24
N SER A 10 -4.11 -64.15 20.27
CA SER A 10 -3.69 -63.63 18.95
C SER A 10 -4.89 -63.08 18.17
N GLU A 11 -6.06 -63.74 18.22
CA GLU A 11 -7.30 -63.25 17.61
C GLU A 11 -7.87 -62.02 18.31
N ILE A 12 -7.83 -61.94 19.64
CA ILE A 12 -8.25 -60.80 20.41
C ILE A 12 -7.34 -59.60 20.11
N ILE A 13 -6.04 -59.82 20.00
CA ILE A 13 -5.05 -58.81 19.64
C ILE A 13 -5.27 -58.33 18.21
N LYS A 14 -5.49 -59.23 17.23
CA LYS A 14 -5.81 -58.89 15.86
C LYS A 14 -7.15 -58.14 15.75
N LYS A 15 -8.17 -58.52 16.47
CA LYS A 15 -9.46 -57.81 16.53
C LYS A 15 -9.35 -56.45 17.22
N ARG A 16 -8.51 -56.30 18.20
CA ARG A 16 -8.20 -55.00 18.81
C ARG A 16 -7.37 -54.10 17.91
N ILE A 17 -6.37 -54.65 17.21
CA ILE A 17 -5.58 -53.93 16.22
C ILE A 17 -6.46 -53.51 15.01
N ALA A 18 -7.35 -54.38 14.56
CA ALA A 18 -8.29 -54.05 13.48
C ALA A 18 -9.42 -53.07 13.90
N LYS A 19 -9.67 -52.94 15.20
CA LYS A 19 -10.58 -51.92 15.77
C LYS A 19 -9.88 -50.65 16.23
N LEU A 20 -8.56 -50.62 16.27
CA LEU A 20 -7.81 -49.40 16.42
C LEU A 20 -7.79 -48.73 15.03
N ASP A 21 -8.80 -47.94 14.81
CA ASP A 21 -8.78 -46.90 13.77
C ASP A 21 -7.81 -45.80 14.25
N VAL A 22 -6.53 -46.18 14.34
CA VAL A 22 -5.41 -45.32 14.80
C VAL A 22 -5.00 -44.37 13.67
N SER A 23 -5.81 -44.22 12.62
CA SER A 23 -5.22 -43.75 11.39
C SER A 23 -5.37 -42.28 11.12
N SER A 24 -6.49 -41.63 11.34
CA SER A 24 -6.61 -40.23 10.95
C SER A 24 -6.66 -39.24 12.12
N GLU A 25 -7.33 -39.59 13.21
CA GLU A 25 -7.47 -38.70 14.35
C GLU A 25 -6.13 -38.43 15.08
N ALA A 26 -5.27 -39.45 15.26
CA ALA A 26 -4.00 -39.30 15.94
C ALA A 26 -2.92 -38.52 15.12
N ARG A 27 -3.07 -38.42 13.80
CA ARG A 27 -2.16 -37.66 12.93
C ARG A 27 -2.53 -36.19 12.87
N ASN A 28 -3.79 -35.86 13.14
CA ASN A 28 -4.34 -34.53 13.11
C ASN A 28 -4.45 -33.88 14.49
N GLU A 29 -4.04 -34.58 15.55
CA GLU A 29 -4.03 -34.10 16.92
C GLU A 29 -2.58 -33.99 17.44
N GLY A 30 -2.33 -32.91 18.16
CA GLY A 30 -1.04 -32.66 18.82
C GLY A 30 -1.21 -32.21 20.26
N THR A 31 -0.10 -32.10 20.97
CA THR A 31 -0.05 -31.62 22.34
C THR A 31 0.87 -30.42 22.44
N ILE A 32 0.45 -29.38 23.13
CA ILE A 32 1.22 -28.16 23.38
C ILE A 32 2.41 -28.52 24.26
N VAL A 33 3.62 -28.23 23.78
CA VAL A 33 4.89 -28.45 24.49
C VAL A 33 5.35 -27.18 25.20
N SER A 34 5.15 -26.02 24.57
CA SER A 34 5.47 -24.73 25.18
C SER A 34 4.62 -23.61 24.59
N VAL A 35 4.40 -22.57 25.39
CA VAL A 35 3.72 -21.33 25.00
C VAL A 35 4.62 -20.18 25.37
N SER A 36 4.93 -19.29 24.40
CA SER A 36 5.77 -18.11 24.61
C SER A 36 5.37 -16.99 23.67
N ASP A 37 4.97 -15.83 24.21
CA ASP A 37 4.70 -14.59 23.47
C ASP A 37 3.84 -14.75 22.20
N GLY A 38 2.75 -15.55 22.30
CA GLY A 38 1.85 -15.81 21.18
C GLY A 38 2.35 -16.85 20.17
N ILE A 39 3.45 -17.54 20.47
CA ILE A 39 3.93 -18.71 19.73
C ILE A 39 3.71 -19.95 20.57
N VAL A 40 3.16 -20.98 19.94
CA VAL A 40 2.91 -22.29 20.56
C VAL A 40 3.69 -23.33 19.81
N LEU A 41 4.49 -24.12 20.53
CA LEU A 41 5.14 -25.30 19.99
C LEU A 41 4.25 -26.50 20.27
N VAL A 42 3.83 -27.21 19.22
CA VAL A 42 2.95 -28.38 19.32
C VAL A 42 3.73 -29.62 18.87
N HIS A 43 3.73 -30.65 19.68
CA HIS A 43 4.24 -31.98 19.31
C HIS A 43 3.12 -32.80 18.68
N GLY A 44 3.39 -33.44 17.55
CA GLY A 44 2.37 -34.11 16.74
C GLY A 44 1.98 -33.28 15.51
N LEU A 45 0.70 -33.32 15.12
CA LEU A 45 0.16 -32.65 13.93
C LEU A 45 0.91 -33.09 12.64
N ALA A 46 1.08 -34.39 12.46
CA ALA A 46 1.94 -34.95 11.40
C ALA A 46 1.48 -34.61 9.98
N ASP A 47 0.18 -34.32 9.79
CA ASP A 47 -0.41 -34.03 8.46
C ASP A 47 -0.69 -32.53 8.26
N VAL A 48 -0.25 -31.66 9.19
CA VAL A 48 -0.49 -30.20 9.10
C VAL A 48 0.23 -29.59 7.88
N MET A 49 -0.45 -28.69 7.19
CA MET A 49 0.13 -27.93 6.08
C MET A 49 0.67 -26.57 6.57
N TYR A 50 1.64 -26.02 5.84
CA TYR A 50 2.10 -24.66 6.06
C TYR A 50 0.93 -23.67 5.82
N GLY A 51 0.71 -22.75 6.76
CA GLY A 51 -0.40 -21.78 6.70
C GLY A 51 -1.75 -22.36 7.10
N GLU A 52 -1.83 -23.62 7.52
CA GLU A 52 -3.07 -24.23 7.98
C GLU A 52 -3.48 -23.69 9.35
N MET A 53 -4.78 -23.54 9.54
CA MET A 53 -5.35 -23.19 10.83
C MET A 53 -5.32 -24.40 11.77
N VAL A 54 -4.85 -24.15 12.98
CA VAL A 54 -4.80 -25.11 14.10
C VAL A 54 -5.77 -24.62 15.17
N GLU A 55 -6.68 -25.46 15.60
CA GLU A 55 -7.63 -25.19 16.68
C GLU A 55 -7.09 -25.71 18.02
N PHE A 56 -7.07 -24.84 19.02
CA PHE A 56 -6.71 -25.21 20.39
C PHE A 56 -7.94 -25.56 21.20
N SER A 57 -7.76 -26.37 22.24
CA SER A 57 -8.84 -26.81 23.16
C SER A 57 -9.61 -25.68 23.83
N THR A 58 -9.05 -24.46 23.83
CA THR A 58 -9.68 -23.23 24.33
C THR A 58 -10.61 -22.56 23.32
N GLY A 59 -10.70 -23.07 22.08
CA GLY A 59 -11.43 -22.44 20.97
C GLY A 59 -10.66 -21.29 20.29
N VAL A 60 -9.41 -21.05 20.68
CA VAL A 60 -8.52 -20.11 20.03
C VAL A 60 -7.89 -20.80 18.81
N TYR A 61 -7.68 -20.06 17.73
CA TYR A 61 -7.03 -20.55 16.53
C TYR A 61 -5.57 -20.06 16.44
N GLY A 62 -4.76 -20.85 15.77
CA GLY A 62 -3.40 -20.49 15.39
C GLY A 62 -3.12 -20.83 13.93
N MET A 63 -1.99 -20.37 13.43
CA MET A 63 -1.52 -20.69 12.09
C MET A 63 -0.18 -21.40 12.15
N ALA A 64 -0.05 -22.55 11.49
CA ALA A 64 1.18 -23.32 11.40
C ALA A 64 2.19 -22.62 10.49
N LEU A 65 3.34 -22.21 11.04
CA LEU A 65 4.38 -21.48 10.31
C LEU A 65 5.74 -22.19 10.25
N ASN A 66 6.02 -23.07 11.20
CA ASN A 66 7.29 -23.81 11.23
C ASN A 66 6.98 -25.30 11.35
N LEU A 67 7.29 -26.06 10.30
CA LEU A 67 7.05 -27.49 10.24
C LEU A 67 8.38 -28.21 10.43
N GLU A 68 8.57 -28.80 11.62
CA GLU A 68 9.72 -29.64 11.92
C GLU A 68 9.28 -31.11 12.00
N ARG A 69 10.24 -32.01 12.09
CA ARG A 69 9.97 -33.45 12.07
C ARG A 69 9.03 -33.90 13.19
N ASP A 70 9.24 -33.38 14.40
CA ASP A 70 8.56 -33.84 15.61
C ASP A 70 7.72 -32.72 16.26
N SER A 71 7.73 -31.51 15.71
CA SER A 71 7.04 -30.35 16.27
C SER A 71 6.60 -29.37 15.23
N VAL A 72 5.56 -28.61 15.56
CA VAL A 72 5.00 -27.56 14.72
C VAL A 72 4.98 -26.25 15.49
N GLY A 73 5.61 -25.22 14.95
CA GLY A 73 5.52 -23.87 15.47
C GLY A 73 4.25 -23.18 14.96
N VAL A 74 3.34 -22.87 15.86
CA VAL A 74 2.04 -22.27 15.59
C VAL A 74 2.00 -20.86 16.15
N VAL A 75 1.61 -19.89 15.34
CA VAL A 75 1.39 -18.51 15.75
C VAL A 75 -0.08 -18.34 16.14
N VAL A 76 -0.35 -17.84 17.33
CA VAL A 76 -1.71 -17.66 17.85
C VAL A 76 -2.38 -16.47 17.17
N LEU A 77 -3.60 -16.65 16.67
CA LEU A 77 -4.42 -15.66 15.98
C LEU A 77 -5.43 -14.96 16.93
N GLY A 78 -5.04 -14.70 18.13
CA GLY A 78 -5.90 -14.08 19.14
C GLY A 78 -5.20 -13.94 20.47
N ASP A 79 -5.99 -13.91 21.57
CA ASP A 79 -5.47 -13.86 22.93
C ASP A 79 -4.87 -15.22 23.32
N PRO A 80 -3.55 -15.31 23.61
CA PRO A 80 -2.92 -16.55 24.04
C PRO A 80 -3.24 -16.92 25.50
N ASN A 81 -3.95 -16.06 26.23
CA ASN A 81 -4.32 -16.31 27.62
C ASN A 81 -5.21 -17.56 27.73
N GLY A 82 -4.83 -18.47 28.60
CA GLY A 82 -5.53 -19.75 28.76
C GLY A 82 -4.93 -20.92 27.99
N LEU A 83 -3.96 -20.67 27.09
CA LEU A 83 -3.16 -21.73 26.49
C LEU A 83 -2.07 -22.18 27.46
N ALA A 84 -1.96 -23.50 27.68
CA ALA A 84 -0.99 -24.09 28.59
C ALA A 84 -0.37 -25.37 28.02
N GLU A 85 0.81 -25.69 28.51
CA GLU A 85 1.47 -26.96 28.19
C GLU A 85 0.59 -28.17 28.51
N GLY A 86 0.62 -29.19 27.72
CA GLY A 86 -0.19 -30.40 27.85
C GLY A 86 -1.59 -30.32 27.24
N GLN A 87 -2.06 -29.14 26.83
CA GLN A 87 -3.35 -29.01 26.16
C GLN A 87 -3.27 -29.56 24.70
N LYS A 88 -4.44 -29.87 24.17
CA LYS A 88 -4.59 -30.43 22.82
C LYS A 88 -4.70 -29.34 21.76
N ALA A 89 -4.17 -29.65 20.59
CA ALA A 89 -4.30 -28.86 19.37
C ALA A 89 -4.70 -29.78 18.22
N GLN A 90 -5.55 -29.31 17.31
CA GLN A 90 -6.06 -30.08 16.18
C GLN A 90 -5.87 -29.34 14.87
N CYS A 91 -5.48 -30.08 13.81
CA CYS A 91 -5.52 -29.60 12.44
C CYS A 91 -6.97 -29.39 12.02
N THR A 92 -7.25 -28.28 11.32
CA THR A 92 -8.58 -27.99 10.80
C THR A 92 -8.75 -28.45 9.36
N GLY A 93 -7.67 -28.79 8.66
CA GLY A 93 -7.67 -29.06 7.21
C GLY A 93 -7.97 -27.80 6.36
N ARG A 94 -7.98 -26.60 6.97
CA ARG A 94 -8.35 -25.35 6.33
C ARG A 94 -7.19 -24.37 6.36
N ILE A 95 -6.87 -23.84 5.19
CA ILE A 95 -5.94 -22.70 5.08
C ILE A 95 -6.66 -21.44 5.59
N LEU A 96 -5.90 -20.53 6.18
CA LEU A 96 -6.44 -19.27 6.70
C LEU A 96 -7.04 -18.43 5.58
N GLU A 97 -8.30 -18.08 5.74
CA GLU A 97 -9.07 -17.25 4.82
C GLU A 97 -9.54 -15.97 5.50
N VAL A 98 -9.80 -14.95 4.69
CA VAL A 98 -10.37 -13.67 5.13
C VAL A 98 -11.63 -13.35 4.33
N PRO A 99 -12.59 -12.61 4.92
CA PRO A 99 -13.76 -12.13 4.19
C PRO A 99 -13.34 -11.16 3.09
N ILE A 100 -14.06 -11.21 1.97
CA ILE A 100 -13.87 -10.33 0.81
C ILE A 100 -15.22 -9.80 0.34
N GLY A 101 -15.21 -8.80 -0.52
CA GLY A 101 -16.40 -8.28 -1.17
C GLY A 101 -16.70 -6.82 -0.85
N GLU A 102 -17.73 -6.30 -1.51
CA GLU A 102 -18.15 -4.90 -1.38
C GLU A 102 -18.69 -4.55 0.02
N ALA A 103 -19.18 -5.54 0.77
CA ALA A 103 -19.67 -5.35 2.13
C ALA A 103 -18.59 -4.84 3.11
N LEU A 104 -17.32 -4.93 2.73
CA LEU A 104 -16.18 -4.41 3.50
C LEU A 104 -15.94 -2.90 3.27
N LEU A 105 -16.48 -2.31 2.20
CA LEU A 105 -16.33 -0.87 1.92
C LEU A 105 -16.98 -0.04 3.04
N GLY A 106 -16.29 1.01 3.46
CA GLY A 106 -16.73 1.86 4.57
C GLY A 106 -16.50 1.27 5.97
N ARG A 107 -15.84 0.10 6.06
CA ARG A 107 -15.63 -0.61 7.32
C ARG A 107 -14.16 -0.52 7.77
N VAL A 108 -13.98 -0.62 9.09
CA VAL A 108 -12.67 -0.80 9.72
C VAL A 108 -12.62 -2.20 10.30
N VAL A 109 -11.63 -2.98 9.84
CA VAL A 109 -11.47 -4.39 10.22
C VAL A 109 -10.06 -4.66 10.75
N ASP A 110 -9.89 -5.77 11.46
CA ASP A 110 -8.57 -6.28 11.83
C ASP A 110 -7.87 -7.01 10.68
N GLY A 111 -6.68 -7.54 10.90
CA GLY A 111 -5.92 -8.29 9.88
C GLY A 111 -6.58 -9.56 9.36
N LEU A 112 -7.57 -10.07 10.06
CA LEU A 112 -8.37 -11.26 9.68
C LEU A 112 -9.74 -10.89 9.09
N GLY A 113 -10.04 -9.59 8.97
CA GLY A 113 -11.29 -9.10 8.43
C GLY A 113 -12.45 -9.02 9.44
N ASN A 114 -12.18 -9.19 10.73
CA ASN A 114 -13.20 -8.98 11.75
C ASN A 114 -13.47 -7.49 11.95
N PRO A 115 -14.74 -7.03 12.02
CA PRO A 115 -15.06 -5.63 12.22
C PRO A 115 -14.66 -5.12 13.61
N ILE A 116 -14.00 -3.97 13.65
CA ILE A 116 -13.56 -3.30 14.88
C ILE A 116 -14.10 -1.86 14.99
N ASP A 117 -15.00 -1.47 14.09
CA ASP A 117 -15.59 -0.13 14.00
C ASP A 117 -16.89 0.06 14.80
N GLY A 118 -17.35 -0.98 15.49
CA GLY A 118 -18.59 -0.94 16.26
C GLY A 118 -19.87 -0.88 15.40
N LYS A 119 -19.77 -1.02 14.07
CA LYS A 119 -20.93 -0.99 13.16
C LYS A 119 -21.63 -2.36 12.97
N GLY A 120 -21.33 -3.32 13.85
CA GLY A 120 -21.88 -4.66 13.78
C GLY A 120 -21.17 -5.60 12.78
N PRO A 121 -21.67 -6.84 12.63
CA PRO A 121 -21.05 -7.84 11.76
C PRO A 121 -21.08 -7.40 10.30
N ILE A 122 -20.15 -7.94 9.51
CA ILE A 122 -20.10 -7.74 8.06
C ILE A 122 -20.85 -8.89 7.40
N GLU A 123 -21.90 -8.57 6.68
CA GLU A 123 -22.72 -9.56 5.97
C GLU A 123 -22.08 -9.93 4.63
N THR A 124 -21.14 -10.86 4.67
CA THR A 124 -20.57 -11.47 3.47
C THR A 124 -20.38 -12.97 3.68
N ASN A 125 -20.69 -13.74 2.65
CA ASN A 125 -20.41 -15.18 2.60
C ASN A 125 -19.18 -15.47 1.71
N LEU A 126 -18.53 -14.42 1.20
CA LEU A 126 -17.37 -14.56 0.33
C LEU A 126 -16.10 -14.54 1.19
N THR A 127 -15.29 -15.58 1.02
CA THR A 127 -13.96 -15.68 1.63
C THR A 127 -12.91 -15.99 0.57
N ALA A 128 -11.66 -15.67 0.86
CA ALA A 128 -10.54 -16.06 0.02
C ALA A 128 -9.30 -16.32 0.89
N PRO A 129 -8.41 -17.24 0.43
CA PRO A 129 -7.15 -17.50 1.13
C PRO A 129 -6.34 -16.23 1.36
N LEU A 130 -5.79 -16.11 2.56
CA LEU A 130 -4.96 -14.97 2.94
C LEU A 130 -3.68 -14.89 2.09
N GLU A 131 -3.03 -16.02 1.88
CA GLU A 131 -1.87 -16.12 0.99
C GLU A 131 -2.28 -16.75 -0.35
N LYS A 132 -1.95 -16.06 -1.45
CA LYS A 132 -2.18 -16.49 -2.82
C LYS A 132 -0.92 -16.29 -3.65
N VAL A 133 -0.78 -17.09 -4.69
CA VAL A 133 0.24 -16.87 -5.71
C VAL A 133 -0.15 -15.67 -6.56
N ALA A 134 0.83 -14.78 -6.81
CA ALA A 134 0.63 -13.62 -7.68
C ALA A 134 0.28 -14.06 -9.12
N PRO A 135 -0.48 -13.23 -9.88
CA PRO A 135 -0.74 -13.50 -11.28
C PRO A 135 0.57 -13.70 -12.08
N GLY A 136 0.60 -14.76 -12.88
CA GLY A 136 1.75 -15.08 -13.73
C GLY A 136 1.93 -14.08 -14.89
N VAL A 137 3.04 -14.22 -15.62
CA VAL A 137 3.43 -13.30 -16.70
C VAL A 137 2.34 -13.19 -17.78
N ILE A 138 1.72 -14.29 -18.16
CA ILE A 138 0.68 -14.33 -19.21
C ILE A 138 -0.61 -13.60 -18.80
N ALA A 139 -0.91 -13.59 -17.50
CA ALA A 139 -2.10 -12.92 -16.96
C ALA A 139 -1.94 -11.40 -16.83
N ARG A 140 -0.72 -10.88 -16.95
CA ARG A 140 -0.43 -9.46 -16.75
C ARG A 140 -0.60 -8.65 -18.02
N GLN A 141 -0.96 -7.39 -17.83
CA GLN A 141 -1.00 -6.36 -18.86
C GLN A 141 -0.08 -5.21 -18.52
N SER A 142 0.39 -4.50 -19.55
CA SER A 142 1.21 -3.29 -19.37
C SER A 142 0.47 -2.22 -18.57
N VAL A 143 1.21 -1.49 -17.75
CA VAL A 143 0.70 -0.36 -16.95
C VAL A 143 0.76 0.90 -17.82
N ASP A 144 -0.39 1.37 -18.30
CA ASP A 144 -0.53 2.49 -19.24
C ASP A 144 -1.68 3.46 -18.86
N GLU A 145 -2.33 3.24 -17.71
CA GLU A 145 -3.34 4.13 -17.18
C GLU A 145 -2.90 4.74 -15.85
N PRO A 146 -3.10 6.07 -15.64
CA PRO A 146 -2.66 6.72 -14.42
C PRO A 146 -3.55 6.40 -13.22
N VAL A 147 -2.91 6.33 -12.03
CA VAL A 147 -3.57 6.59 -10.76
C VAL A 147 -3.27 8.05 -10.41
N GLN A 148 -4.27 8.90 -10.48
CA GLN A 148 -4.10 10.31 -10.12
C GLN A 148 -4.06 10.45 -8.60
N THR A 149 -2.94 10.89 -8.06
CA THR A 149 -2.81 11.14 -6.62
C THR A 149 -3.41 12.49 -6.22
N GLY A 150 -3.58 13.38 -7.19
CA GLY A 150 -3.99 14.76 -6.97
C GLY A 150 -2.88 15.65 -6.40
N LEU A 151 -1.66 15.12 -6.30
CA LEU A 151 -0.48 15.85 -5.84
C LEU A 151 0.37 16.27 -7.04
N LYS A 152 0.47 17.57 -7.29
CA LYS A 152 1.20 18.15 -8.44
C LYS A 152 2.60 17.57 -8.60
N ALA A 153 3.35 17.52 -7.50
CA ALA A 153 4.73 17.07 -7.50
C ALA A 153 4.86 15.59 -7.89
N ILE A 154 3.91 14.76 -7.48
CA ILE A 154 3.94 13.32 -7.79
C ILE A 154 3.45 13.06 -9.21
N ASP A 155 2.25 13.51 -9.54
CA ASP A 155 1.62 13.20 -10.83
C ASP A 155 2.40 13.79 -12.02
N SER A 156 3.12 14.90 -11.83
CA SER A 156 3.96 15.51 -12.87
C SER A 156 5.35 14.89 -12.98
N MET A 157 5.98 14.47 -11.88
CA MET A 157 7.40 14.08 -11.87
C MET A 157 7.64 12.59 -11.62
N VAL A 158 6.78 11.94 -10.83
CA VAL A 158 6.89 10.52 -10.44
C VAL A 158 5.53 9.85 -10.56
N PRO A 159 4.97 9.77 -11.78
CA PRO A 159 3.62 9.30 -11.99
C PRO A 159 3.45 7.83 -11.62
N ILE A 160 2.27 7.51 -11.09
CA ILE A 160 1.90 6.17 -10.66
C ILE A 160 0.84 5.62 -11.62
N GLY A 161 1.04 4.42 -12.11
CA GLY A 161 0.10 3.73 -12.99
C GLY A 161 -0.73 2.67 -12.27
N ARG A 162 -1.89 2.36 -12.83
CA ARG A 162 -2.78 1.30 -12.31
C ARG A 162 -2.11 -0.07 -12.41
N GLY A 163 -1.87 -0.69 -11.27
CA GLY A 163 -1.15 -1.96 -11.16
C GLY A 163 0.35 -1.82 -10.85
N GLN A 164 0.86 -0.59 -10.69
CA GLN A 164 2.23 -0.32 -10.30
C GLN A 164 2.42 -0.45 -8.79
N ARG A 165 3.65 -0.73 -8.38
CA ARG A 165 4.10 -0.70 -6.98
C ARG A 165 5.05 0.47 -6.81
N GLU A 166 4.61 1.55 -6.19
CA GLU A 166 5.42 2.73 -5.95
C GLU A 166 5.69 2.90 -4.46
N LEU A 167 6.97 2.83 -4.08
CA LEU A 167 7.40 2.95 -2.69
C LEU A 167 7.35 4.40 -2.21
N ILE A 168 6.79 4.65 -1.04
CA ILE A 168 6.92 5.92 -0.32
C ILE A 168 7.90 5.70 0.82
N ILE A 169 9.06 6.37 0.77
CA ILE A 169 10.16 6.15 1.70
C ILE A 169 10.67 7.46 2.31
N GLY A 170 11.00 7.44 3.59
CA GLY A 170 11.54 8.59 4.31
C GLY A 170 11.47 8.43 5.82
N ASP A 171 12.06 9.37 6.55
CA ASP A 171 12.08 9.37 8.00
C ASP A 171 10.70 9.59 8.62
N ARG A 172 10.59 9.44 9.93
CA ARG A 172 9.36 9.74 10.67
C ARG A 172 8.90 11.18 10.42
N GLN A 173 7.57 11.36 10.33
CA GLN A 173 6.94 12.69 10.22
C GLN A 173 7.34 13.51 8.98
N THR A 174 7.79 12.85 7.90
CA THR A 174 8.09 13.53 6.63
C THR A 174 6.89 13.65 5.68
N GLY A 175 5.70 13.19 6.10
CA GLY A 175 4.46 13.29 5.32
C GLY A 175 4.10 12.06 4.51
N LYS A 176 4.71 10.88 4.74
CA LYS A 176 4.41 9.63 4.02
C LYS A 176 2.92 9.27 4.04
N THR A 177 2.34 9.22 5.24
CA THR A 177 0.90 8.93 5.43
C THR A 177 0.01 9.98 4.76
N ALA A 178 0.39 11.26 4.78
CA ALA A 178 -0.39 12.33 4.15
C ALA A 178 -0.50 12.13 2.64
N ILE A 179 0.58 11.77 1.95
CA ILE A 179 0.60 11.45 0.51
C ILE A 179 -0.36 10.30 0.22
N ALA A 180 -0.32 9.23 1.03
CA ALA A 180 -1.18 8.07 0.86
C ALA A 180 -2.66 8.42 1.05
N ILE A 181 -2.99 9.24 2.06
CA ILE A 181 -4.36 9.69 2.30
C ILE A 181 -4.85 10.60 1.17
N ASP A 182 -4.03 11.53 0.69
CA ASP A 182 -4.37 12.38 -0.47
C ASP A 182 -4.67 11.52 -1.71
N ALA A 183 -3.85 10.50 -1.98
CA ALA A 183 -4.09 9.57 -3.07
C ALA A 183 -5.43 8.83 -2.94
N ILE A 184 -5.82 8.41 -1.72
CA ILE A 184 -7.12 7.77 -1.46
C ILE A 184 -8.27 8.75 -1.65
N ILE A 185 -8.17 9.95 -1.09
CA ILE A 185 -9.20 11.01 -1.21
C ILE A 185 -9.46 11.33 -2.68
N ASN A 186 -8.40 11.40 -3.47
CA ASN A 186 -8.52 11.73 -4.90
C ASN A 186 -9.16 10.62 -5.74
N GLN A 187 -9.34 9.42 -5.21
CA GLN A 187 -10.05 8.35 -5.92
C GLN A 187 -11.58 8.47 -5.85
N LYS A 188 -12.10 9.42 -5.09
CA LYS A 188 -13.55 9.67 -5.03
C LYS A 188 -14.12 9.92 -6.42
N GLY A 189 -15.12 9.12 -6.81
CA GLY A 189 -15.78 9.23 -8.12
C GLY A 189 -15.03 8.62 -9.31
N THR A 190 -13.82 8.07 -9.11
CA THR A 190 -13.03 7.43 -10.18
C THR A 190 -13.40 5.96 -10.40
N GLY A 191 -14.11 5.35 -9.47
CA GLY A 191 -14.41 3.91 -9.45
C GLY A 191 -13.33 3.06 -8.79
N VAL A 192 -12.15 3.61 -8.47
CA VAL A 192 -11.06 2.90 -7.80
C VAL A 192 -11.43 2.62 -6.35
N LYS A 193 -11.34 1.36 -5.93
CA LYS A 193 -11.54 0.95 -4.53
C LYS A 193 -10.23 1.05 -3.78
N CYS A 194 -10.27 1.56 -2.56
CA CYS A 194 -9.07 1.77 -1.77
C CYS A 194 -9.00 0.86 -0.56
N ILE A 195 -7.80 0.39 -0.23
CA ILE A 195 -7.53 -0.37 0.99
C ILE A 195 -6.39 0.33 1.73
N TYR A 196 -6.66 0.81 2.95
CA TYR A 196 -5.63 1.36 3.81
C TYR A 196 -5.28 0.37 4.90
N VAL A 197 -4.05 -0.13 4.89
CA VAL A 197 -3.55 -1.11 5.85
C VAL A 197 -2.62 -0.42 6.84
N ALA A 198 -3.11 -0.21 8.07
CA ALA A 198 -2.33 0.33 9.17
C ALA A 198 -1.61 -0.80 9.91
N VAL A 199 -0.28 -0.75 9.99
CA VAL A 199 0.55 -1.77 10.64
C VAL A 199 1.39 -1.16 11.74
N GLY A 200 1.18 -1.61 12.97
CA GLY A 200 1.96 -1.20 14.13
C GLY A 200 1.83 0.28 14.49
N GLN A 201 0.76 0.93 14.07
CA GLN A 201 0.48 2.33 14.40
C GLN A 201 -0.27 2.47 15.73
N LYS A 202 -0.16 3.65 16.35
CA LYS A 202 -0.96 3.97 17.54
C LYS A 202 -2.44 4.02 17.17
N GLN A 203 -3.31 3.54 18.04
CA GLN A 203 -4.77 3.58 17.84
C GLN A 203 -5.28 5.00 17.56
N SER A 204 -4.72 6.01 18.24
CA SER A 204 -5.05 7.42 17.99
C SER A 204 -4.70 7.88 16.58
N SER A 205 -3.61 7.37 16.00
CA SER A 205 -3.22 7.69 14.61
C SER A 205 -4.16 7.03 13.61
N ILE A 206 -4.54 5.77 13.84
CA ILE A 206 -5.50 5.05 13.00
C ILE A 206 -6.86 5.78 13.03
N ALA A 207 -7.33 6.14 14.23
CA ALA A 207 -8.58 6.90 14.38
C ALA A 207 -8.54 8.26 13.67
N ALA A 208 -7.39 8.95 13.68
CA ALA A 208 -7.21 10.21 12.96
C ALA A 208 -7.29 10.02 11.44
N VAL A 209 -6.70 8.94 10.90
CA VAL A 209 -6.79 8.60 9.47
C VAL A 209 -8.24 8.29 9.08
N VAL A 210 -8.93 7.44 9.83
CA VAL A 210 -10.35 7.10 9.57
C VAL A 210 -11.20 8.36 9.55
N ARG A 211 -11.05 9.24 10.55
CA ARG A 211 -11.77 10.51 10.60
C ARG A 211 -11.48 11.39 9.38
N LYS A 212 -10.23 11.47 8.94
CA LYS A 212 -9.87 12.24 7.74
C LYS A 212 -10.52 11.68 6.48
N LEU A 213 -10.57 10.39 6.33
CA LEU A 213 -11.26 9.75 5.21
C LEU A 213 -12.77 10.00 5.27
N GLU A 214 -13.38 9.95 6.45
CA GLU A 214 -14.80 10.27 6.65
C GLU A 214 -15.11 11.74 6.34
N GLU A 215 -14.31 12.68 6.84
CA GLU A 215 -14.48 14.14 6.60
C GLU A 215 -14.47 14.48 5.10
N HIS A 216 -13.72 13.73 4.28
CA HIS A 216 -13.65 13.95 2.83
C HIS A 216 -14.58 13.03 2.02
N GLY A 217 -15.39 12.20 2.69
CA GLY A 217 -16.29 11.25 2.05
C GLY A 217 -15.53 10.16 1.26
N ALA A 218 -14.32 9.82 1.71
CA ALA A 218 -13.48 8.80 1.08
C ALA A 218 -13.70 7.40 1.68
N MET A 219 -14.38 7.29 2.82
CA MET A 219 -14.70 5.99 3.42
C MET A 219 -15.62 5.15 2.54
N ASP A 220 -16.51 5.76 1.76
CA ASP A 220 -17.48 5.04 0.92
C ASP A 220 -16.80 4.10 -0.10
N HIS A 221 -15.58 4.40 -0.50
CA HIS A 221 -14.78 3.57 -1.42
C HIS A 221 -13.53 2.97 -0.77
N THR A 222 -13.43 3.00 0.56
CA THR A 222 -12.23 2.57 1.28
C THR A 222 -12.53 1.48 2.32
N ILE A 223 -11.66 0.48 2.37
CA ILE A 223 -11.57 -0.52 3.45
C ILE A 223 -10.37 -0.14 4.30
N VAL A 224 -10.53 -0.05 5.62
CA VAL A 224 -9.42 0.15 6.55
C VAL A 224 -9.13 -1.16 7.27
N VAL A 225 -7.90 -1.66 7.10
CA VAL A 225 -7.40 -2.85 7.81
C VAL A 225 -6.41 -2.38 8.87
N ALA A 226 -6.69 -2.64 10.12
CA ALA A 226 -5.90 -2.11 11.22
C ALA A 226 -5.29 -3.23 12.08
N ALA A 227 -3.97 -3.19 12.23
CA ALA A 227 -3.20 -3.92 13.22
C ALA A 227 -2.38 -2.91 14.02
N GLY A 228 -2.84 -2.56 15.21
CA GLY A 228 -2.27 -1.51 16.04
C GLY A 228 -0.97 -1.93 16.72
N ALA A 229 -0.28 -0.96 17.32
CA ALA A 229 1.00 -1.21 18.01
C ALA A 229 0.86 -2.11 19.28
N ALA A 230 -0.33 -2.24 19.82
CA ALA A 230 -0.62 -3.09 20.97
C ALA A 230 -1.07 -4.51 20.58
N ASP A 231 -1.31 -4.74 19.29
CA ASP A 231 -1.77 -6.03 18.80
C ASP A 231 -0.60 -7.04 18.74
N PRO A 232 -0.88 -8.34 18.84
CA PRO A 232 0.14 -9.39 18.71
C PRO A 232 0.90 -9.30 17.39
N ALA A 233 2.18 -9.69 17.39
CA ALA A 233 3.02 -9.69 16.21
C ALA A 233 2.42 -10.46 15.03
N ALA A 234 1.64 -11.51 15.30
CA ALA A 234 0.87 -12.24 14.30
C ALA A 234 -0.06 -11.34 13.50
N MET A 235 -0.81 -10.46 14.16
CA MET A 235 -1.75 -9.55 13.50
C MET A 235 -1.03 -8.52 12.62
N LEU A 236 0.11 -7.99 13.10
CA LEU A 236 0.94 -7.07 12.32
C LEU A 236 1.53 -7.76 11.07
N PHE A 237 1.90 -9.03 11.20
CA PHE A 237 2.40 -9.83 10.08
C PHE A 237 1.30 -10.11 9.04
N LEU A 238 0.08 -10.46 9.48
CA LEU A 238 -1.00 -10.91 8.60
C LEU A 238 -1.78 -9.76 7.94
N ALA A 239 -1.91 -8.62 8.59
CA ALA A 239 -2.74 -7.50 8.11
C ALA A 239 -2.43 -7.07 6.65
N PRO A 240 -1.17 -6.93 6.22
CA PRO A 240 -0.87 -6.62 4.81
C PRO A 240 -1.38 -7.68 3.83
N TYR A 241 -1.28 -8.95 4.18
CA TYR A 241 -1.80 -10.05 3.34
C TYR A 241 -3.33 -10.05 3.28
N GLY A 242 -4.00 -9.85 4.43
CA GLY A 242 -5.45 -9.73 4.49
C GLY A 242 -5.97 -8.58 3.62
N GLY A 243 -5.40 -7.39 3.78
CA GLY A 243 -5.74 -6.23 2.96
C GLY A 243 -5.50 -6.47 1.47
N THR A 244 -4.43 -7.17 1.11
CA THR A 244 -4.13 -7.52 -0.30
C THR A 244 -5.19 -8.47 -0.85
N THR A 245 -5.62 -9.48 -0.10
CA THR A 245 -6.68 -10.40 -0.51
C THR A 245 -8.01 -9.67 -0.75
N MET A 246 -8.32 -8.67 0.09
CA MET A 246 -9.50 -7.82 -0.10
C MET A 246 -9.40 -6.96 -1.38
N GLY A 247 -8.21 -6.43 -1.67
CA GLY A 247 -7.95 -5.66 -2.91
C GLY A 247 -7.98 -6.51 -4.17
N GLU A 248 -7.47 -7.74 -4.11
CA GLU A 248 -7.50 -8.68 -5.23
C GLU A 248 -8.91 -9.05 -5.66
N TYR A 249 -9.88 -9.05 -4.75
CA TYR A 249 -11.29 -9.29 -5.09
C TYR A 249 -11.76 -8.35 -6.20
N PHE A 250 -11.44 -7.07 -6.10
CA PHE A 250 -11.82 -6.07 -7.12
C PHE A 250 -11.01 -6.24 -8.40
N ARG A 251 -9.68 -6.40 -8.30
CA ARG A 251 -8.80 -6.63 -9.46
C ARG A 251 -9.27 -7.83 -10.28
N ASP A 252 -9.51 -8.96 -9.63
CA ASP A 252 -9.83 -10.23 -10.29
C ASP A 252 -11.23 -10.23 -10.93
N ARG A 253 -12.05 -9.23 -10.61
CA ARG A 253 -13.37 -8.97 -11.21
C ARG A 253 -13.36 -7.85 -12.27
N GLY A 254 -12.18 -7.38 -12.65
CA GLY A 254 -12.05 -6.36 -13.69
C GLY A 254 -12.33 -4.94 -13.20
N GLU A 255 -12.06 -4.69 -11.93
CA GLU A 255 -12.10 -3.37 -11.31
C GLU A 255 -10.69 -2.91 -10.93
N ASP A 256 -10.56 -1.64 -10.56
CA ASP A 256 -9.30 -1.07 -10.12
C ASP A 256 -9.29 -0.86 -8.61
N ALA A 257 -8.20 -1.25 -7.98
CA ALA A 257 -7.99 -1.04 -6.55
C ALA A 257 -6.63 -0.40 -6.26
N LEU A 258 -6.57 0.36 -5.18
CA LEU A 258 -5.37 0.99 -4.63
C LEU A 258 -5.18 0.50 -3.20
N ILE A 259 -4.03 -0.08 -2.90
CA ILE A 259 -3.69 -0.51 -1.54
C ILE A 259 -2.49 0.28 -1.00
N VAL A 260 -2.63 0.77 0.22
CA VAL A 260 -1.58 1.45 0.97
C VAL A 260 -1.16 0.57 2.14
N PHE A 261 0.14 0.37 2.33
CA PHE A 261 0.70 -0.33 3.49
C PHE A 261 1.45 0.65 4.38
N ASP A 262 0.89 1.04 5.49
CA ASP A 262 1.47 2.02 6.42
C ASP A 262 1.76 1.42 7.80
N ASP A 263 2.95 0.81 8.05
CA ASP A 263 4.06 0.63 7.14
C ASP A 263 4.62 -0.82 7.12
N LEU A 264 5.31 -1.19 6.08
CA LEU A 264 5.93 -2.51 5.94
C LEU A 264 7.19 -2.70 6.79
N THR A 265 7.80 -1.63 7.29
CA THR A 265 8.91 -1.72 8.26
C THR A 265 8.46 -2.43 9.53
N LYS A 266 7.28 -2.09 10.02
CA LYS A 266 6.70 -2.73 11.23
C LYS A 266 6.25 -4.15 10.98
N GLN A 267 5.77 -4.46 9.77
CA GLN A 267 5.54 -5.85 9.37
C GLN A 267 6.82 -6.67 9.44
N ALA A 268 7.93 -6.13 8.93
CA ALA A 268 9.22 -6.80 8.98
C ALA A 268 9.70 -7.00 10.44
N TRP A 269 9.47 -6.03 11.32
CA TRP A 269 9.79 -6.18 12.75
C TRP A 269 8.98 -7.27 13.41
N ALA A 270 7.68 -7.33 13.14
CA ALA A 270 6.80 -8.39 13.64
C ALA A 270 7.26 -9.77 13.14
N TYR A 271 7.59 -9.89 11.86
CA TYR A 271 8.09 -11.13 11.29
C TYR A 271 9.45 -11.56 11.86
N ARG A 272 10.35 -10.61 12.12
CA ARG A 272 11.61 -10.85 12.84
C ARG A 272 11.34 -11.40 14.24
N GLN A 273 10.44 -10.79 14.99
CA GLN A 273 10.06 -11.25 16.33
C GLN A 273 9.52 -12.69 16.29
N ILE A 274 8.56 -12.98 15.41
CA ILE A 274 7.99 -14.32 15.23
C ILE A 274 9.10 -15.33 14.88
N SER A 275 9.97 -14.99 13.96
CA SER A 275 11.06 -15.87 13.49
C SER A 275 12.06 -16.19 14.60
N LEU A 276 12.41 -15.21 15.43
CA LEU A 276 13.29 -15.42 16.59
C LEU A 276 12.64 -16.32 17.66
N LEU A 277 11.36 -16.13 17.93
CA LEU A 277 10.61 -16.98 18.86
C LEU A 277 10.47 -18.43 18.33
N LEU A 278 10.32 -18.59 17.01
CA LEU A 278 10.35 -19.88 16.34
C LEU A 278 11.78 -20.46 16.21
N ARG A 279 12.79 -19.81 16.80
CA ARG A 279 14.22 -20.21 16.76
C ARG A 279 14.79 -20.36 15.36
N ARG A 280 14.27 -19.66 14.37
CA ARG A 280 14.86 -19.60 13.03
C ARG A 280 16.19 -18.86 13.09
N PRO A 281 17.24 -19.31 12.35
CA PRO A 281 18.55 -18.67 12.40
C PRO A 281 18.47 -17.22 11.90
N PRO A 282 18.96 -16.24 12.69
CA PRO A 282 18.95 -14.84 12.29
C PRO A 282 20.06 -14.55 11.26
N GLY A 283 19.74 -13.67 10.31
CA GLY A 283 20.68 -13.09 9.35
C GLY A 283 21.04 -11.63 9.69
N ARG A 284 21.22 -10.80 8.66
CA ARG A 284 21.55 -9.38 8.79
C ARG A 284 20.47 -8.66 9.63
N GLU A 285 20.89 -7.83 10.57
CA GLU A 285 20.00 -7.08 11.49
C GLU A 285 19.00 -7.97 12.25
N ALA A 286 19.38 -9.24 12.47
CA ALA A 286 18.56 -10.28 13.09
C ALA A 286 17.27 -10.66 12.32
N TYR A 287 17.12 -10.24 11.07
CA TYR A 287 16.03 -10.70 10.22
C TYR A 287 16.24 -12.14 9.76
N PRO A 288 15.18 -12.93 9.57
CA PRO A 288 15.29 -14.25 8.98
C PRO A 288 15.69 -14.16 7.49
N GLY A 289 16.27 -15.23 6.97
CA GLY A 289 16.77 -15.26 5.58
C GLY A 289 15.70 -15.04 4.51
N ASP A 290 14.42 -15.26 4.84
CA ASP A 290 13.27 -15.14 3.95
C ASP A 290 12.52 -13.81 4.07
N VAL A 291 13.08 -12.79 4.74
CA VAL A 291 12.42 -11.48 4.88
C VAL A 291 12.25 -10.76 3.52
N PHE A 292 13.13 -11.01 2.55
CA PHE A 292 12.92 -10.54 1.18
C PHE A 292 11.65 -11.18 0.59
N TYR A 293 11.49 -12.49 0.76
CA TYR A 293 10.32 -13.22 0.28
C TYR A 293 9.03 -12.79 0.98
N LEU A 294 9.09 -12.37 2.23
CA LEU A 294 7.95 -11.75 2.95
C LEU A 294 7.33 -10.60 2.13
N HIS A 295 8.15 -9.65 1.71
CA HIS A 295 7.67 -8.48 0.98
C HIS A 295 7.48 -8.74 -0.52
N SER A 296 8.32 -9.57 -1.14
CA SER A 296 8.22 -9.85 -2.57
C SER A 296 6.95 -10.62 -2.92
N ARG A 297 6.59 -11.68 -2.17
CA ARG A 297 5.34 -12.41 -2.41
C ARG A 297 4.08 -11.59 -2.11
N LEU A 298 4.17 -10.59 -1.22
CA LEU A 298 3.10 -9.63 -0.96
C LEU A 298 2.94 -8.66 -2.13
N LEU A 299 4.02 -7.97 -2.50
CA LEU A 299 3.99 -6.87 -3.47
C LEU A 299 3.84 -7.36 -4.91
N GLU A 300 4.30 -8.57 -5.25
CA GLU A 300 4.05 -9.16 -6.57
C GLU A 300 2.57 -9.44 -6.86
N ARG A 301 1.74 -9.52 -5.84
CA ARG A 301 0.28 -9.64 -5.98
C ARG A 301 -0.36 -8.35 -6.51
N ALA A 302 0.29 -7.19 -6.29
CA ALA A 302 -0.10 -5.93 -6.94
C ALA A 302 0.34 -5.96 -8.40
N SER A 303 -0.63 -5.88 -9.30
CA SER A 303 -0.41 -5.98 -10.74
C SER A 303 -1.63 -5.52 -11.52
N ARG A 304 -1.45 -5.27 -12.82
CA ARG A 304 -2.55 -5.13 -13.77
C ARG A 304 -2.75 -6.46 -14.48
N VAL A 305 -3.98 -6.96 -14.50
CA VAL A 305 -4.35 -8.20 -15.16
C VAL A 305 -5.13 -7.93 -16.44
N ASN A 306 -4.94 -8.80 -17.44
CA ASN A 306 -5.60 -8.67 -18.73
C ASN A 306 -7.04 -9.20 -18.71
N ALA A 307 -7.78 -8.94 -19.79
CA ALA A 307 -9.18 -9.32 -19.91
C ALA A 307 -9.41 -10.84 -19.92
N ASP A 308 -8.49 -11.60 -20.49
CA ASP A 308 -8.58 -13.07 -20.55
C ASP A 308 -8.49 -13.68 -19.14
N TYR A 309 -7.61 -13.11 -18.30
CA TYR A 309 -7.52 -13.52 -16.89
C TYR A 309 -8.82 -13.23 -16.13
N VAL A 310 -9.38 -12.03 -16.28
CA VAL A 310 -10.63 -11.63 -15.62
C VAL A 310 -11.80 -12.51 -16.09
N GLU A 311 -11.90 -12.78 -17.39
CA GLU A 311 -12.94 -13.66 -17.93
C GLU A 311 -12.81 -15.08 -17.38
N ALA A 312 -11.59 -15.62 -17.34
CA ALA A 312 -11.35 -16.95 -16.78
C ALA A 312 -11.66 -17.02 -15.28
N PHE A 313 -11.23 -16.00 -14.51
CA PHE A 313 -11.46 -15.94 -13.06
C PHE A 313 -12.96 -15.84 -12.71
N THR A 314 -13.71 -15.05 -13.49
CA THR A 314 -15.14 -14.84 -13.29
C THR A 314 -16.02 -15.87 -14.00
N ASN A 315 -15.44 -16.96 -14.53
CA ASN A 315 -16.16 -18.00 -15.30
C ASN A 315 -17.00 -17.42 -16.45
N GLY A 316 -16.52 -16.36 -17.08
CA GLY A 316 -17.18 -15.70 -18.22
C GLY A 316 -18.26 -14.67 -17.85
N GLU A 317 -18.46 -14.37 -16.56
CA GLU A 317 -19.39 -13.31 -16.13
C GLU A 317 -18.93 -11.92 -16.55
N VAL A 318 -17.62 -11.65 -16.48
CA VAL A 318 -17.01 -10.36 -16.86
C VAL A 318 -16.13 -10.55 -18.08
N LYS A 319 -16.45 -9.84 -19.18
CA LYS A 319 -15.73 -9.92 -20.45
C LYS A 319 -15.16 -8.59 -20.88
N GLY A 320 -13.96 -8.63 -21.47
CA GLY A 320 -13.33 -7.47 -22.09
C GLY A 320 -12.88 -6.38 -21.11
N LYS A 321 -12.85 -6.67 -19.81
CA LYS A 321 -12.37 -5.74 -18.77
C LYS A 321 -11.04 -6.19 -18.20
N THR A 322 -10.14 -5.24 -18.04
CA THR A 322 -8.90 -5.42 -17.29
C THR A 322 -9.13 -5.03 -15.84
N GLY A 323 -8.33 -5.56 -14.92
CA GLY A 323 -8.37 -5.17 -13.53
C GLY A 323 -6.99 -4.80 -13.01
N SER A 324 -6.91 -3.99 -11.97
CA SER A 324 -5.63 -3.62 -11.38
C SER A 324 -5.66 -3.56 -9.85
N LEU A 325 -4.52 -3.86 -9.25
CA LEU A 325 -4.23 -3.58 -7.85
C LEU A 325 -2.91 -2.80 -7.79
N THR A 326 -3.00 -1.52 -7.48
CA THR A 326 -1.85 -0.61 -7.32
C THR A 326 -1.41 -0.60 -5.87
N ALA A 327 -0.12 -0.73 -5.60
CA ALA A 327 0.39 -0.73 -4.24
C ALA A 327 1.27 0.50 -3.94
N LEU A 328 0.99 1.13 -2.80
CA LEU A 328 1.80 2.17 -2.20
C LEU A 328 2.36 1.66 -0.85
N PRO A 329 3.43 0.84 -0.87
CA PRO A 329 4.11 0.47 0.36
C PRO A 329 4.83 1.69 0.94
N ILE A 330 4.76 1.82 2.27
CA ILE A 330 5.50 2.83 3.03
C ILE A 330 6.62 2.13 3.79
N ILE A 331 7.82 2.69 3.71
CA ILE A 331 9.00 2.29 4.49
C ILE A 331 9.50 3.47 5.28
N GLU A 332 9.77 3.24 6.56
CA GLU A 332 10.38 4.22 7.45
C GLU A 332 11.89 4.05 7.45
N THR A 333 12.62 5.15 7.20
CA THR A 333 14.08 5.23 7.36
C THR A 333 14.45 5.88 8.68
N GLN A 334 15.71 5.75 9.06
CA GLN A 334 16.30 6.44 10.21
C GLN A 334 17.45 7.30 9.71
N GLY A 335 17.34 8.63 9.87
CA GLY A 335 18.34 9.56 9.40
C GLY A 335 18.59 9.56 7.89
N GLY A 336 17.58 9.19 7.09
CA GLY A 336 17.66 9.10 5.63
C GLY A 336 18.44 7.89 5.12
N ASP A 337 18.78 6.91 5.97
CA ASP A 337 19.55 5.72 5.56
C ASP A 337 18.69 4.77 4.73
N VAL A 338 18.86 4.82 3.41
CA VAL A 338 18.24 3.90 2.45
C VAL A 338 19.06 2.64 2.22
N SER A 339 20.28 2.54 2.80
CA SER A 339 21.16 1.37 2.67
C SER A 339 20.87 0.28 3.70
N ALA A 340 19.99 0.54 4.66
CA ALA A 340 19.50 -0.44 5.63
C ALA A 340 18.82 -1.63 4.94
N PHE A 341 18.69 -2.74 5.64
CA PHE A 341 18.33 -4.01 5.02
C PHE A 341 16.91 -4.01 4.44
N VAL A 342 15.91 -3.58 5.19
CA VAL A 342 14.51 -3.55 4.72
C VAL A 342 14.30 -2.54 3.58
N PRO A 343 14.79 -1.28 3.68
CA PRO A 343 14.71 -0.33 2.57
C PRO A 343 15.26 -0.86 1.25
N THR A 344 16.48 -1.40 1.26
CA THR A 344 17.12 -1.95 0.03
C THR A 344 16.32 -3.07 -0.60
N ASN A 345 15.75 -3.97 0.21
CA ASN A 345 14.90 -5.04 -0.27
C ASN A 345 13.65 -4.49 -0.98
N VAL A 346 12.93 -3.57 -0.34
CA VAL A 346 11.67 -3.05 -0.90
C VAL A 346 11.91 -2.17 -2.12
N ILE A 347 12.97 -1.36 -2.16
CA ILE A 347 13.37 -0.60 -3.36
C ILE A 347 13.60 -1.53 -4.55
N SER A 348 14.18 -2.71 -4.32
CA SER A 348 14.43 -3.68 -5.40
C SER A 348 13.17 -4.37 -5.91
N ILE A 349 12.16 -4.54 -5.06
CA ILE A 349 10.88 -5.19 -5.38
C ILE A 349 9.95 -4.24 -6.13
N THR A 350 9.97 -2.95 -5.80
CA THR A 350 9.04 -1.94 -6.32
C THR A 350 9.43 -1.38 -7.68
N ASP A 351 8.48 -0.76 -8.36
CA ASP A 351 8.63 -0.18 -9.69
C ASP A 351 9.03 1.30 -9.65
N GLY A 352 9.58 1.73 -8.53
CA GLY A 352 10.05 3.09 -8.28
C GLY A 352 9.85 3.49 -6.82
N GLN A 353 10.27 4.71 -6.50
CA GLN A 353 10.16 5.25 -5.15
C GLN A 353 9.95 6.76 -5.13
N ILE A 354 9.13 7.21 -4.20
CA ILE A 354 8.95 8.60 -3.78
C ILE A 354 9.78 8.78 -2.51
N PHE A 355 10.87 9.51 -2.60
CA PHE A 355 11.79 9.75 -1.50
C PHE A 355 11.49 11.07 -0.81
N LEU A 356 11.16 11.02 0.49
CA LEU A 356 10.85 12.19 1.30
C LEU A 356 12.02 12.51 2.23
N GLU A 357 12.45 13.77 2.20
CA GLU A 357 13.58 14.27 2.98
C GLU A 357 13.15 15.15 4.14
N THR A 358 13.73 14.91 5.30
CA THR A 358 13.50 15.70 6.51
C THR A 358 13.92 17.17 6.34
N ASN A 359 15.01 17.42 5.60
CA ASN A 359 15.49 18.79 5.36
C ASN A 359 14.50 19.61 4.52
N LEU A 360 13.91 19.00 3.48
CA LEU A 360 12.87 19.64 2.67
C LEU A 360 11.60 19.90 3.49
N PHE A 361 11.22 18.93 4.31
CA PHE A 361 10.07 19.09 5.20
C PHE A 361 10.23 20.23 6.18
N ASN A 362 11.40 20.34 6.82
CA ASN A 362 11.74 21.41 7.76
C ASN A 362 11.88 22.77 7.07
N ALA A 363 12.29 22.81 5.81
CA ALA A 363 12.30 24.01 4.97
C ALA A 363 10.90 24.45 4.49
N GLY A 364 9.84 23.73 4.89
CA GLY A 364 8.47 24.05 4.51
C GLY A 364 8.07 23.62 3.11
N ILE A 365 8.88 22.81 2.42
CA ILE A 365 8.56 22.22 1.13
C ILE A 365 7.69 20.98 1.38
N ARG A 366 6.42 21.03 1.01
CA ARG A 366 5.45 19.97 1.25
C ARG A 366 4.57 19.75 0.02
N PRO A 367 4.55 18.53 -0.54
CA PRO A 367 5.25 17.32 -0.07
C PRO A 367 6.78 17.47 -0.13
N ALA A 368 7.47 16.87 0.85
CA ALA A 368 8.92 16.96 1.01
C ALA A 368 9.67 16.00 0.06
N MET A 369 9.20 15.89 -1.17
CA MET A 369 9.70 14.96 -2.17
C MET A 369 11.00 15.46 -2.79
N ASN A 370 12.03 14.62 -2.74
CA ASN A 370 13.25 14.86 -3.50
C ASN A 370 13.08 14.35 -4.94
N ALA A 371 12.81 15.27 -5.88
CA ALA A 371 12.62 14.93 -7.29
C ALA A 371 13.87 14.36 -7.99
N GLY A 372 15.07 14.55 -7.42
CA GLY A 372 16.32 14.05 -7.99
C GLY A 372 16.55 12.55 -7.78
N VAL A 373 16.08 12.02 -6.65
CA VAL A 373 16.23 10.59 -6.29
C VAL A 373 14.92 9.80 -6.35
N SER A 374 13.80 10.49 -6.52
CA SER A 374 12.50 9.86 -6.73
C SER A 374 12.36 9.43 -8.18
N VAL A 375 11.90 8.21 -8.41
CA VAL A 375 11.84 7.59 -9.73
C VAL A 375 10.55 6.78 -9.89
N SER A 376 9.87 6.94 -11.02
CA SER A 376 8.86 5.99 -11.50
C SER A 376 9.41 5.21 -12.70
N ARG A 377 9.42 3.89 -12.63
CA ARG A 377 9.87 3.04 -13.75
C ARG A 377 8.83 2.93 -14.86
N VAL A 378 7.58 3.25 -14.58
CA VAL A 378 6.50 3.34 -15.58
C VAL A 378 6.55 4.68 -16.30
N GLY A 379 6.77 5.77 -15.57
CA GLY A 379 6.98 7.10 -16.12
C GLY A 379 5.81 7.61 -16.96
N GLY A 380 6.11 8.26 -18.08
CA GLY A 380 5.11 8.93 -18.91
C GLY A 380 4.06 8.05 -19.57
N ALA A 381 4.15 6.71 -19.47
CA ALA A 381 3.07 5.81 -19.88
C ALA A 381 1.86 5.91 -18.93
N ALA A 382 2.11 6.26 -17.65
CA ALA A 382 1.10 6.47 -16.62
C ALA A 382 0.73 7.95 -16.42
N GLN A 383 0.77 8.77 -17.46
CA GLN A 383 0.38 10.17 -17.40
C GLN A 383 -0.69 10.49 -18.44
N THR A 384 -1.60 11.39 -18.09
CA THR A 384 -2.47 12.04 -19.07
C THR A 384 -1.64 12.91 -20.03
N LYS A 385 -2.15 13.17 -21.22
CA LYS A 385 -1.39 13.91 -22.25
C LYS A 385 -0.98 15.31 -21.77
N ILE A 386 -1.88 16.02 -21.08
CA ILE A 386 -1.62 17.36 -20.56
C ILE A 386 -0.50 17.32 -19.50
N ILE A 387 -0.56 16.42 -18.54
CA ILE A 387 0.47 16.31 -17.51
C ILE A 387 1.82 15.87 -18.10
N LYS A 388 1.80 14.91 -19.03
CA LYS A 388 3.02 14.45 -19.73
C LYS A 388 3.71 15.56 -20.49
N LYS A 389 2.93 16.40 -21.18
CA LYS A 389 3.47 17.48 -22.01
C LYS A 389 4.08 18.61 -21.15
N LEU A 390 3.40 18.98 -20.07
CA LEU A 390 3.78 20.13 -19.24
C LEU A 390 4.69 19.77 -18.06
N GLY A 391 4.60 18.55 -17.54
CA GLY A 391 5.39 18.13 -16.37
C GLY A 391 6.89 18.01 -16.63
N GLY A 392 7.30 17.78 -17.89
CA GLY A 392 8.71 17.65 -18.25
C GLY A 392 9.52 18.93 -18.04
N SER A 393 8.95 20.08 -18.39
CA SER A 393 9.57 21.40 -18.21
C SER A 393 9.78 21.74 -16.73
N VAL A 394 8.79 21.45 -15.89
CA VAL A 394 8.84 21.67 -14.44
C VAL A 394 9.95 20.82 -13.79
N ARG A 395 10.05 19.54 -14.15
CA ARG A 395 11.12 18.66 -13.65
C ARG A 395 12.51 19.19 -14.03
N LEU A 396 12.66 19.65 -15.26
CA LEU A 396 13.92 20.24 -15.73
C LEU A 396 14.27 21.52 -14.98
N ALA A 397 13.30 22.44 -14.80
CA ALA A 397 13.48 23.69 -14.06
C ALA A 397 13.92 23.43 -12.62
N LEU A 398 13.31 22.46 -11.92
CA LEU A 398 13.68 22.08 -10.55
C LEU A 398 15.08 21.45 -10.48
N ALA A 399 15.47 20.63 -11.46
CA ALA A 399 16.81 20.05 -11.52
C ALA A 399 17.88 21.15 -11.71
N GLN A 400 17.67 22.04 -12.67
CA GLN A 400 18.56 23.20 -12.92
C GLN A 400 18.66 24.12 -11.69
N TYR A 401 17.52 24.41 -11.06
CA TYR A 401 17.50 25.21 -9.83
C TYR A 401 18.38 24.62 -8.73
N ARG A 402 18.31 23.30 -8.49
CA ARG A 402 19.12 22.64 -7.48
C ARG A 402 20.61 22.74 -7.73
N GLU A 403 21.03 22.54 -8.97
CA GLU A 403 22.42 22.68 -9.38
C GLU A 403 22.90 24.13 -9.21
N LEU A 404 22.14 25.08 -9.70
CA LEU A 404 22.49 26.51 -9.63
C LEU A 404 22.46 27.05 -8.19
N ALA A 405 21.51 26.63 -7.37
CA ALA A 405 21.41 27.04 -5.97
C ALA A 405 22.63 26.62 -5.13
N ALA A 406 23.20 25.44 -5.43
CA ALA A 406 24.43 24.98 -4.78
C ALA A 406 25.63 25.89 -5.16
N PHE A 407 25.74 26.31 -6.42
CA PHE A 407 26.79 27.22 -6.88
C PHE A 407 26.57 28.66 -6.38
N ALA A 408 25.32 29.13 -6.33
CA ALA A 408 24.98 30.48 -5.90
C ALA A 408 25.43 30.81 -4.46
N GLN A 409 25.59 29.80 -3.60
CA GLN A 409 26.11 29.99 -2.24
C GLN A 409 27.58 30.40 -2.20
N PHE A 410 28.34 30.14 -3.27
CA PHE A 410 29.78 30.39 -3.35
C PHE A 410 30.17 31.51 -4.33
N ALA A 411 29.23 31.94 -5.21
CA ALA A 411 29.51 32.95 -6.21
C ALA A 411 29.04 34.34 -5.78
N SER A 412 29.97 35.30 -5.74
CA SER A 412 29.68 36.70 -5.38
C SER A 412 28.94 37.46 -6.49
N ASP A 413 29.14 37.07 -7.76
CA ASP A 413 28.54 37.72 -8.92
C ASP A 413 27.93 36.64 -9.86
N LEU A 414 26.60 36.64 -9.97
CA LEU A 414 25.86 35.83 -10.92
C LEU A 414 25.51 36.69 -12.14
N ASP A 415 25.65 36.13 -13.33
CA ASP A 415 25.14 36.77 -14.56
C ASP A 415 23.62 36.87 -14.53
N GLU A 416 23.05 37.73 -15.37
CA GLU A 416 21.61 37.97 -15.40
C GLU A 416 20.79 36.73 -15.81
N ALA A 417 21.33 35.90 -16.71
CA ALA A 417 20.66 34.69 -17.18
C ALA A 417 20.55 33.64 -16.03
N THR A 418 21.66 33.43 -15.33
CA THR A 418 21.69 32.52 -14.16
C THR A 418 20.78 33.02 -13.03
N ARG A 419 20.71 34.33 -12.81
CA ARG A 419 19.79 34.91 -11.82
C ARG A 419 18.33 34.67 -12.18
N LYS A 420 17.96 34.88 -13.45
CA LYS A 420 16.59 34.60 -13.93
C LYS A 420 16.21 33.12 -13.79
N GLN A 421 17.15 32.20 -14.09
CA GLN A 421 16.91 30.77 -13.89
C GLN A 421 16.72 30.40 -12.43
N LEU A 422 17.49 30.99 -11.53
CA LEU A 422 17.32 30.79 -10.08
C LEU A 422 15.96 31.30 -9.60
N GLU A 423 15.57 32.51 -9.98
CA GLU A 423 14.27 33.08 -9.63
C GLU A 423 13.11 32.27 -10.17
N HIS A 424 13.19 31.82 -11.44
CA HIS A 424 12.20 30.92 -12.01
C HIS A 424 12.11 29.60 -11.24
N GLY A 425 13.25 28.96 -10.94
CA GLY A 425 13.29 27.73 -10.17
C GLY A 425 12.75 27.87 -8.74
N GLN A 426 12.97 29.02 -8.08
CA GLN A 426 12.36 29.33 -6.80
C GLN A 426 10.84 29.41 -6.88
N ARG A 427 10.30 30.13 -7.90
CA ARG A 427 8.85 30.23 -8.11
C ARG A 427 8.23 28.88 -8.39
N VAL A 428 8.86 28.06 -9.23
CA VAL A 428 8.41 26.69 -9.51
C VAL A 428 8.45 25.83 -8.23
N THR A 429 9.46 25.97 -7.39
CA THR A 429 9.54 25.26 -6.10
C THR A 429 8.39 25.65 -5.17
N GLU A 430 8.07 26.94 -5.06
CA GLU A 430 6.91 27.41 -4.29
C GLU A 430 5.59 26.89 -4.89
N LEU A 431 5.45 26.91 -6.22
CA LEU A 431 4.28 26.43 -6.91
C LEU A 431 4.02 24.93 -6.70
N MET A 432 5.08 24.11 -6.52
CA MET A 432 4.93 22.68 -6.27
C MET A 432 4.48 22.35 -4.84
N LYS A 433 4.48 23.32 -3.93
CA LYS A 433 3.92 23.13 -2.60
C LYS A 433 2.41 22.94 -2.70
N GLN A 434 1.89 22.07 -1.85
CA GLN A 434 0.45 21.77 -1.81
C GLN A 434 0.02 21.49 -0.37
N LYS A 435 -1.15 22.00 0.00
CA LYS A 435 -1.75 21.74 1.32
C LYS A 435 -2.15 20.27 1.43
N GLN A 436 -2.05 19.71 2.62
CA GLN A 436 -2.53 18.35 2.89
C GLN A 436 -4.05 18.26 2.72
N TYR A 437 -4.52 17.12 2.28
CA TYR A 437 -5.95 16.83 2.09
C TYR A 437 -6.65 17.78 1.11
N SER A 438 -5.89 18.24 0.12
CA SER A 438 -6.37 19.15 -0.92
C SER A 438 -5.86 18.68 -2.29
N PRO A 439 -6.23 17.47 -2.72
CA PRO A 439 -5.84 16.98 -4.02
C PRO A 439 -6.47 17.84 -5.13
N GLN A 440 -5.72 18.03 -6.21
CA GLN A 440 -6.14 18.80 -7.39
C GLN A 440 -6.57 17.85 -8.51
N SER A 441 -7.53 18.29 -9.32
CA SER A 441 -7.92 17.61 -10.54
C SER A 441 -6.85 17.70 -11.63
N VAL A 442 -6.92 16.84 -12.64
CA VAL A 442 -6.01 16.87 -13.79
C VAL A 442 -6.01 18.23 -14.50
N ALA A 443 -7.20 18.86 -14.61
CA ALA A 443 -7.32 20.18 -15.24
C ALA A 443 -6.62 21.26 -14.40
N GLU A 444 -6.85 21.30 -13.09
CA GLU A 444 -6.21 22.26 -12.19
C GLU A 444 -4.70 22.12 -12.24
N MET A 445 -4.18 20.89 -12.10
CA MET A 445 -2.75 20.62 -12.22
C MET A 445 -2.20 21.04 -13.59
N GLY A 446 -2.92 20.74 -14.66
CA GLY A 446 -2.54 21.14 -16.01
C GLY A 446 -2.41 22.65 -16.20
N ILE A 447 -3.35 23.42 -15.65
CA ILE A 447 -3.33 24.89 -15.66
C ILE A 447 -2.15 25.44 -14.85
N VAL A 448 -1.90 24.89 -13.67
CA VAL A 448 -0.77 25.27 -12.82
C VAL A 448 0.57 25.03 -13.54
N LEU A 449 0.74 23.86 -14.15
CA LEU A 449 1.95 23.52 -14.91
C LEU A 449 2.09 24.41 -16.16
N PHE A 450 0.99 24.72 -16.83
CA PHE A 450 0.99 25.62 -17.98
C PHE A 450 1.38 27.05 -17.59
N ALA A 451 0.91 27.54 -16.46
CA ALA A 451 1.28 28.85 -15.94
C ALA A 451 2.78 28.92 -15.60
N ALA A 452 3.35 27.84 -15.04
CA ALA A 452 4.78 27.74 -14.78
C ALA A 452 5.63 27.76 -16.06
N ASP A 453 5.24 26.98 -17.07
CA ASP A 453 5.96 26.85 -18.35
C ASP A 453 5.81 28.10 -19.23
N GLY A 454 4.64 28.74 -19.20
CA GLY A 454 4.30 29.89 -20.04
C GLY A 454 4.81 31.24 -19.54
N GLY A 455 5.61 31.32 -18.46
CA GLY A 455 6.16 32.56 -17.91
C GLY A 455 5.13 33.43 -17.20
N PHE A 456 3.94 32.92 -16.87
CA PHE A 456 2.91 33.70 -16.15
C PHE A 456 3.29 34.01 -14.70
N LEU A 457 4.34 33.42 -14.17
CA LEU A 457 4.88 33.64 -12.83
C LEU A 457 6.03 34.64 -12.76
N ASP A 458 6.56 35.12 -13.91
CA ASP A 458 7.82 35.85 -13.95
C ASP A 458 7.76 37.19 -13.21
N ASP A 459 6.63 37.84 -13.15
CA ASP A 459 6.35 39.08 -12.43
C ASP A 459 5.75 38.87 -11.03
N VAL A 460 5.52 37.61 -10.62
CA VAL A 460 4.98 37.29 -9.31
C VAL A 460 6.10 37.16 -8.27
N PRO A 461 6.08 37.90 -7.15
CA PRO A 461 7.02 37.72 -6.08
C PRO A 461 6.98 36.30 -5.50
N VAL A 462 8.13 35.72 -5.17
CA VAL A 462 8.25 34.32 -4.70
C VAL A 462 7.32 34.04 -3.49
N ASN A 463 7.21 34.99 -2.57
CA ASN A 463 6.35 34.85 -1.38
C ASN A 463 4.84 34.97 -1.68
N LYS A 464 4.45 35.32 -2.89
CA LYS A 464 3.04 35.43 -3.34
C LYS A 464 2.62 34.33 -4.33
N VAL A 465 3.51 33.44 -4.70
CA VAL A 465 3.24 32.38 -5.68
C VAL A 465 2.09 31.48 -5.24
N VAL A 466 1.99 31.14 -3.97
CA VAL A 466 0.90 30.31 -3.44
C VAL A 466 -0.44 31.06 -3.48
N ASP A 467 -0.45 32.35 -3.13
CA ASP A 467 -1.66 33.17 -3.18
C ASP A 467 -2.12 33.36 -4.64
N PHE A 468 -1.16 33.54 -5.56
CA PHE A 468 -1.44 33.60 -7.00
C PHE A 468 -2.09 32.32 -7.49
N GLU A 469 -1.55 31.15 -7.12
CA GLU A 469 -2.13 29.85 -7.50
C GLU A 469 -3.57 29.70 -6.98
N GLU A 470 -3.81 30.01 -5.70
CA GLU A 470 -5.15 29.92 -5.10
C GLU A 470 -6.15 30.84 -5.81
N ALA A 471 -5.78 32.07 -6.09
CA ALA A 471 -6.62 33.03 -6.81
C ALA A 471 -6.87 32.60 -8.27
N MET A 472 -5.84 32.12 -8.96
CA MET A 472 -5.92 31.59 -10.32
C MET A 472 -6.87 30.41 -10.40
N LEU A 473 -6.72 29.42 -9.53
CA LEU A 473 -7.59 28.24 -9.51
C LEU A 473 -9.04 28.61 -9.14
N SER A 474 -9.23 29.55 -8.21
CA SER A 474 -10.56 30.08 -7.89
C SER A 474 -11.24 30.74 -9.10
N TYR A 475 -10.49 31.57 -9.83
CA TYR A 475 -10.97 32.18 -11.06
C TYR A 475 -11.33 31.12 -12.13
N MET A 476 -10.45 30.15 -12.35
CA MET A 476 -10.67 29.08 -13.33
C MET A 476 -11.91 28.24 -12.99
N ASN A 477 -12.09 27.90 -11.72
CA ASN A 477 -13.27 27.16 -11.28
C ASN A 477 -14.57 27.96 -11.43
N ALA A 478 -14.53 29.28 -11.25
CA ALA A 478 -15.70 30.14 -11.37
C ALA A 478 -16.05 30.48 -12.83
N GLU A 479 -15.05 30.87 -13.64
CA GLU A 479 -15.28 31.46 -14.96
C GLU A 479 -14.97 30.50 -16.12
N GLN A 480 -14.24 29.42 -15.89
CA GLN A 480 -13.77 28.49 -16.91
C GLN A 480 -14.16 27.03 -16.62
N ALA A 481 -15.28 26.80 -15.93
CA ALA A 481 -15.73 25.48 -15.50
C ALA A 481 -15.86 24.48 -16.68
N ASP A 482 -16.33 24.95 -17.84
CA ASP A 482 -16.46 24.10 -19.04
C ASP A 482 -15.11 23.65 -19.60
N LEU A 483 -14.10 24.51 -19.55
CA LEU A 483 -12.72 24.17 -19.95
C LEU A 483 -12.14 23.12 -19.01
N LEU A 484 -12.31 23.31 -17.69
CA LEU A 484 -11.88 22.33 -16.68
C LEU A 484 -12.55 20.98 -16.88
N ALA A 485 -13.87 20.97 -17.08
CA ALA A 485 -14.62 19.74 -17.35
C ALA A 485 -14.11 19.02 -18.61
N LYS A 486 -13.87 19.77 -19.70
CA LYS A 486 -13.34 19.22 -20.96
C LYS A 486 -11.96 18.56 -20.77
N ILE A 487 -11.07 19.19 -20.00
CA ILE A 487 -9.76 18.63 -19.71
C ILE A 487 -9.87 17.39 -18.80
N ASN A 488 -10.70 17.44 -17.77
CA ASN A 488 -10.83 16.34 -16.81
C ASN A 488 -11.40 15.05 -17.44
N VAL A 489 -12.19 15.14 -18.51
CA VAL A 489 -12.77 13.96 -19.17
C VAL A 489 -11.71 13.06 -19.79
N LYS A 490 -10.68 13.62 -20.45
CA LYS A 490 -9.67 12.84 -21.19
C LYS A 490 -8.24 13.17 -20.84
N GLY A 491 -7.98 14.28 -20.14
CA GLY A 491 -6.62 14.78 -19.91
C GLY A 491 -5.86 15.10 -21.20
N ASP A 492 -6.59 15.45 -22.27
CA ASP A 492 -6.01 15.78 -23.56
C ASP A 492 -5.35 17.17 -23.53
N PHE A 493 -4.35 17.35 -24.43
CA PHE A 493 -3.68 18.62 -24.63
C PHE A 493 -3.43 18.83 -26.14
N ASN A 494 -4.01 19.88 -26.70
CA ASN A 494 -3.89 20.29 -28.08
C ASN A 494 -3.84 21.81 -28.16
N ASP A 495 -3.64 22.36 -29.39
CA ASP A 495 -3.52 23.81 -29.60
C ASP A 495 -4.78 24.57 -29.19
N GLU A 496 -5.97 24.00 -29.33
CA GLU A 496 -7.24 24.57 -28.87
C GLU A 496 -7.26 24.73 -27.34
N ILE A 497 -6.93 23.67 -26.62
CA ILE A 497 -6.89 23.67 -25.14
C ILE A 497 -5.78 24.62 -24.66
N ALA A 498 -4.60 24.57 -25.27
CA ALA A 498 -3.49 25.46 -24.94
C ALA A 498 -3.86 26.94 -25.16
N GLY A 499 -4.51 27.26 -26.28
CA GLY A 499 -5.01 28.60 -26.56
C GLY A 499 -6.07 29.08 -25.60
N ALA A 500 -7.01 28.19 -25.20
CA ALA A 500 -8.04 28.50 -24.23
C ALA A 500 -7.45 28.77 -22.82
N ILE A 501 -6.52 27.93 -22.36
CA ILE A 501 -5.82 28.13 -21.08
C ILE A 501 -5.05 29.45 -21.11
N LYS A 502 -4.29 29.72 -22.19
CA LYS A 502 -3.53 30.96 -22.34
C LYS A 502 -4.43 32.19 -22.26
N SER A 503 -5.51 32.23 -23.02
CA SER A 503 -6.47 33.35 -23.01
C SER A 503 -7.11 33.57 -21.65
N ALA A 504 -7.46 32.48 -20.95
CA ALA A 504 -8.01 32.56 -19.61
C ALA A 504 -7.00 33.12 -18.59
N LEU A 505 -5.73 32.70 -18.66
CA LEU A 505 -4.65 33.21 -17.81
C LEU A 505 -4.32 34.67 -18.09
N GLU A 506 -4.29 35.09 -19.36
CA GLU A 506 -4.11 36.50 -19.76
C GLU A 506 -5.25 37.37 -19.20
N THR A 507 -6.48 36.91 -19.29
CA THR A 507 -7.64 37.60 -18.71
C THR A 507 -7.52 37.68 -17.20
N PHE A 508 -7.21 36.60 -16.52
CA PHE A 508 -6.99 36.59 -15.07
C PHE A 508 -5.91 37.61 -14.65
N LYS A 509 -4.76 37.61 -15.30
CA LYS A 509 -3.65 38.54 -14.99
C LYS A 509 -4.03 40.01 -15.26
N SER A 510 -4.92 40.30 -16.21
CA SER A 510 -5.38 41.66 -16.46
C SER A 510 -6.27 42.21 -15.36
N THR A 511 -6.85 41.36 -14.52
CA THR A 511 -7.79 41.73 -13.45
C THR A 511 -7.12 41.99 -12.11
N GLN A 512 -5.86 41.54 -11.94
CA GLN A 512 -5.13 41.62 -10.66
C GLN A 512 -3.65 41.94 -10.88
N THR A 513 -3.08 42.73 -9.96
CA THR A 513 -1.63 43.00 -9.87
C THR A 513 -1.03 42.25 -8.68
N TRP A 514 0.12 41.62 -8.91
CA TRP A 514 0.79 40.74 -7.93
C TRP A 514 2.10 41.31 -7.40
#